data_a2953f9eb324f6b6270b1bdd6252b8aa
#
_entry.id   a2953f9eb324f6b6270b1bdd6252b8aa
#
_cell.length_a   1.000
_cell.length_b   1.000
_cell.length_c   1.000
_cell.angle_alpha   90.00
_cell.angle_beta   90.00
_cell.angle_gamma   90.00
#
_symmetry.space_group_name_H-M   'P 1'
#
loop_
_entity.id
_entity.type
_entity.pdbx_description
1 polymer ?
#
loop_
_entity_poly.entity_id
_entity_poly.type
_entity_poly.pdbx_seq_one_letter_code
_entity_poly.pdbx_strand_id
1 'polypeptide(L)'
;GRGKFADIQVTIGPADEGVEGVQFIDKIKGGNIPKEFIPSVQKGFEEAIANGVLAGYPLEAIKVTLFDGSYHDVDSDQLSFEIAAKQAFKAAAAKAKPVLLEPIMKAEVVTPEEYMGDVIGDFNRRRGQVEGMENRGGARVIKAMVPLAEKFGYVTVLRTLTSGRAT
;
A
#
# COMPACT_ATOMS: atom_id res chain seq x y z
N GLY A 1 -3.87 42.39 -3.91
CA GLY A 1 -2.84 41.38 -4.19
C GLY A 1 -3.41 40.30 -5.09
N ARG A 2 -2.58 39.54 -5.77
CA ARG A 2 -3.00 38.36 -6.55
C ARG A 2 -3.64 37.34 -5.61
N GLY A 3 -4.82 36.88 -5.97
CA GLY A 3 -5.46 35.76 -5.31
C GLY A 3 -4.79 34.41 -5.64
N LYS A 4 -5.33 33.33 -5.12
CA LYS A 4 -4.97 31.96 -5.46
C LYS A 4 -6.23 31.20 -5.81
N PHE A 5 -6.28 30.66 -7.02
CA PHE A 5 -7.44 29.90 -7.51
C PHE A 5 -7.00 28.65 -8.27
N ALA A 6 -7.57 27.53 -7.92
CA ALA A 6 -7.55 26.32 -8.70
C ALA A 6 -8.81 25.52 -8.40
N ASP A 7 -9.40 24.95 -9.42
CA ASP A 7 -10.54 24.04 -9.33
C ASP A 7 -10.23 22.78 -10.13
N ILE A 8 -10.34 21.64 -9.47
CA ILE A 8 -10.14 20.33 -10.08
C ILE A 8 -11.28 19.39 -9.70
N GLN A 9 -11.66 18.55 -10.64
CA GLN A 9 -12.60 17.46 -10.42
C GLN A 9 -11.91 16.14 -10.77
N VAL A 10 -11.84 15.28 -9.79
CA VAL A 10 -11.09 14.02 -9.87
C VAL A 10 -11.91 12.84 -9.37
N THR A 11 -11.59 11.67 -9.89
CA THR A 11 -11.98 10.39 -9.31
C THR A 11 -10.75 9.72 -8.74
N ILE A 12 -10.83 9.26 -7.50
CA ILE A 12 -9.74 8.56 -6.79
C ILE A 12 -10.24 7.18 -6.39
N GLY A 13 -9.47 6.17 -6.74
CA GLY A 13 -9.79 4.78 -6.45
C GLY A 13 -8.58 3.86 -6.56
N PRO A 14 -8.78 2.54 -6.47
CA PRO A 14 -7.71 1.57 -6.67
C PRO A 14 -7.12 1.68 -8.08
N ALA A 15 -5.81 1.48 -8.18
CA ALA A 15 -5.15 1.36 -9.48
C ALA A 15 -5.63 0.11 -10.23
N ASP A 16 -5.43 0.10 -11.53
CA ASP A 16 -5.72 -1.08 -12.36
C ASP A 16 -4.83 -2.25 -11.94
N GLU A 17 -5.29 -3.47 -12.20
CA GLU A 17 -4.56 -4.68 -11.82
C GLU A 17 -3.12 -4.67 -12.38
N GLY A 18 -2.16 -4.96 -11.50
CA GLY A 18 -0.74 -5.00 -11.84
C GLY A 18 -0.04 -3.63 -11.87
N VAL A 19 -0.76 -2.53 -11.65
CA VAL A 19 -0.18 -1.19 -11.57
C VAL A 19 0.18 -0.86 -10.12
N GLU A 20 1.44 -0.55 -9.90
CA GLU A 20 1.95 -0.12 -8.59
C GLU A 20 2.09 1.40 -8.54
N GLY A 21 2.09 1.95 -7.32
CA GLY A 21 2.26 3.38 -7.09
C GLY A 21 1.04 4.20 -7.51
N VAL A 22 1.30 5.34 -8.16
CA VAL A 22 0.27 6.28 -8.60
C VAL A 22 0.01 6.12 -10.08
N GLN A 23 -1.24 5.82 -10.42
CA GLN A 23 -1.73 5.80 -11.79
C GLN A 23 -2.50 7.10 -12.05
N PHE A 24 -1.90 8.02 -12.78
CA PHE A 24 -2.53 9.31 -13.10
C PHE A 24 -3.07 9.30 -14.54
N ILE A 25 -4.35 9.60 -14.67
CA ILE A 25 -5.05 9.68 -15.96
C ILE A 25 -5.54 11.10 -16.19
N ASP A 26 -5.08 11.70 -17.29
CA ASP A 26 -5.55 13.01 -17.76
C ASP A 26 -6.70 12.81 -18.75
N LYS A 27 -7.91 13.26 -18.38
CA LYS A 27 -9.09 13.28 -19.22
C LYS A 27 -9.63 14.69 -19.42
N ILE A 28 -8.81 15.71 -19.27
CA ILE A 28 -9.21 17.10 -19.48
C ILE A 28 -9.59 17.32 -20.96
N LYS A 29 -10.70 17.97 -21.17
CA LYS A 29 -11.22 18.35 -22.49
C LYS A 29 -11.32 19.87 -22.60
N GLY A 30 -11.19 20.38 -23.83
CA GLY A 30 -11.48 21.77 -24.15
C GLY A 30 -10.57 22.83 -23.49
N GLY A 31 -9.47 22.40 -22.87
CA GLY A 31 -8.56 23.35 -22.21
C GLY A 31 -9.10 23.95 -20.91
N ASN A 32 -10.07 23.30 -20.26
CA ASN A 32 -10.64 23.75 -18.99
C ASN A 32 -9.60 23.92 -17.90
N ILE A 33 -8.54 23.11 -17.95
CA ILE A 33 -7.30 23.32 -17.22
C ILE A 33 -6.18 23.46 -18.26
N PRO A 34 -5.41 24.54 -18.26
CA PRO A 34 -4.25 24.68 -19.15
C PRO A 34 -3.28 23.51 -18.99
N LYS A 35 -2.73 23.04 -20.10
CA LYS A 35 -1.82 21.89 -20.14
C LYS A 35 -0.61 22.06 -19.22
N GLU A 36 -0.15 23.27 -19.03
CA GLU A 36 0.99 23.61 -18.16
C GLU A 36 0.72 23.36 -16.67
N PHE A 37 -0.55 23.30 -16.23
CA PHE A 37 -0.93 23.06 -14.85
C PHE A 37 -1.22 21.59 -14.53
N ILE A 38 -1.42 20.75 -15.54
CA ILE A 38 -1.71 19.32 -15.34
C ILE A 38 -0.56 18.59 -14.66
N PRO A 39 0.72 18.80 -15.01
CA PRO A 39 1.83 18.21 -14.26
C PRO A 39 1.87 18.60 -12.79
N SER A 40 1.41 19.81 -12.45
CA SER A 40 1.34 20.27 -11.07
C SER A 40 0.27 19.55 -10.27
N VAL A 41 -0.86 19.23 -10.88
CA VAL A 41 -1.90 18.40 -10.29
C VAL A 41 -1.35 16.99 -10.00
N GLN A 42 -0.70 16.39 -10.98
CA GLN A 42 -0.07 15.06 -10.81
C GLN A 42 0.97 15.07 -9.69
N LYS A 43 1.85 16.05 -9.67
CA LYS A 43 2.87 16.20 -8.61
C LYS A 43 2.23 16.31 -7.22
N GLY A 44 1.17 17.10 -7.09
CA GLY A 44 0.45 17.27 -5.82
C GLY A 44 -0.13 15.95 -5.31
N PHE A 45 -0.73 15.14 -6.18
CA PHE A 45 -1.22 13.81 -5.82
C PHE A 45 -0.09 12.85 -5.47
N GLU A 46 0.98 12.81 -6.25
CA GLU A 46 2.13 11.94 -5.98
C GLU A 46 2.77 12.23 -4.62
N GLU A 47 2.99 13.49 -4.29
CA GLU A 47 3.54 13.89 -2.99
C GLU A 47 2.59 13.58 -1.82
N ALA A 48 1.29 13.84 -1.98
CA ALA A 48 0.31 13.58 -0.95
C ALA A 48 0.13 12.08 -0.70
N ILE A 49 0.13 11.27 -1.75
CA ILE A 49 0.04 9.79 -1.66
C ILE A 49 1.30 9.21 -1.00
N ALA A 50 2.48 9.73 -1.32
CA ALA A 50 3.73 9.31 -0.70
C ALA A 50 3.78 9.61 0.80
N ASN A 51 3.19 10.72 1.25
CA ASN A 51 3.10 11.08 2.66
C ASN A 51 1.96 10.34 3.39
N GLY A 52 0.97 9.86 2.66
CA GLY A 52 -0.17 9.13 3.20
C GLY A 52 -1.05 9.94 4.15
N VAL A 53 -1.97 9.25 4.80
CA VAL A 53 -2.95 9.84 5.74
C VAL A 53 -2.94 9.18 7.12
N LEU A 54 -2.29 8.03 7.26
CA LEU A 54 -2.13 7.31 8.51
C LEU A 54 -0.64 7.11 8.83
N ALA A 55 -0.22 7.65 9.96
CA ALA A 55 1.13 7.46 10.53
C ALA A 55 2.29 7.76 9.55
N GLY A 56 2.07 8.54 8.49
CA GLY A 56 3.07 8.89 7.49
C GLY A 56 3.42 7.78 6.50
N TYR A 57 2.71 6.66 6.51
CA TYR A 57 2.92 5.59 5.53
C TYR A 57 2.28 5.94 4.17
N PRO A 58 2.99 5.70 3.05
CA PRO A 58 2.44 5.92 1.73
C PRO A 58 1.23 5.04 1.47
N LEU A 59 0.31 5.54 0.65
CA LEU A 59 -0.76 4.72 0.09
C LEU A 59 -0.24 3.99 -1.15
N GLU A 60 -0.78 2.80 -1.37
CA GLU A 60 -0.36 1.95 -2.48
C GLU A 60 -1.44 1.82 -3.54
N ALA A 61 -0.99 1.70 -4.80
CA ALA A 61 -1.81 1.36 -5.96
C ALA A 61 -3.06 2.24 -6.08
N ILE A 62 -2.87 3.55 -6.17
CA ILE A 62 -3.94 4.55 -6.28
C ILE A 62 -4.04 5.06 -7.71
N LYS A 63 -5.26 5.08 -8.25
CA LYS A 63 -5.61 5.67 -9.52
C LYS A 63 -6.29 7.01 -9.32
N VAL A 64 -5.76 8.04 -9.95
CA VAL A 64 -6.33 9.39 -9.99
C VAL A 64 -6.71 9.71 -11.42
N THR A 65 -7.98 10.01 -11.65
CA THR A 65 -8.49 10.47 -12.96
C THR A 65 -8.89 11.92 -12.84
N LEU A 66 -8.15 12.80 -13.50
CA LEU A 66 -8.47 14.23 -13.62
C LEU A 66 -9.35 14.40 -14.85
N PHE A 67 -10.62 14.75 -14.66
CA PHE A 67 -11.58 14.81 -15.77
C PHE A 67 -12.15 16.20 -16.04
N ASP A 68 -12.09 17.12 -15.09
CA ASP A 68 -12.58 18.48 -15.26
C ASP A 68 -11.93 19.45 -14.26
N GLY A 69 -12.19 20.72 -14.46
CA GLY A 69 -11.74 21.77 -13.59
C GLY A 69 -11.90 23.14 -14.25
N SER A 70 -11.39 24.16 -13.58
CA SER A 70 -11.37 25.51 -14.09
C SER A 70 -10.15 26.28 -13.58
N TYR A 71 -9.83 27.36 -14.24
CA TYR A 71 -8.73 28.24 -13.87
C TYR A 71 -9.15 29.70 -13.97
N HIS A 72 -8.37 30.58 -13.38
CA HIS A 72 -8.54 32.03 -13.48
C HIS A 72 -7.27 32.64 -14.07
N ASP A 73 -7.40 33.46 -15.10
CA ASP A 73 -6.27 33.99 -15.87
C ASP A 73 -5.20 34.70 -15.02
N VAL A 74 -5.61 35.34 -13.92
CA VAL A 74 -4.70 36.12 -13.05
C VAL A 74 -4.28 35.36 -11.80
N ASP A 75 -5.19 34.57 -11.21
CA ASP A 75 -5.03 33.97 -9.86
C ASP A 75 -4.65 32.51 -9.88
N SER A 76 -4.53 31.91 -11.06
CA SER A 76 -4.08 30.51 -11.19
C SER A 76 -2.60 30.42 -11.51
N ASP A 77 -1.93 29.52 -10.82
CA ASP A 77 -0.52 29.18 -11.04
C ASP A 77 -0.30 27.68 -10.75
N GLN A 78 0.90 27.21 -11.01
CA GLN A 78 1.29 25.82 -10.78
C GLN A 78 1.11 25.42 -9.31
N LEU A 79 1.51 26.29 -8.39
CA LEU A 79 1.40 26.02 -6.95
C LEU A 79 -0.05 25.89 -6.50
N SER A 80 -0.97 26.70 -7.04
CA SER A 80 -2.40 26.63 -6.72
C SER A 80 -2.99 25.28 -7.09
N PHE A 81 -2.64 24.72 -8.25
CA PHE A 81 -3.08 23.39 -8.68
C PHE A 81 -2.43 22.26 -7.89
N GLU A 82 -1.16 22.39 -7.52
CA GLU A 82 -0.49 21.44 -6.64
C GLU A 82 -1.18 21.35 -5.26
N ILE A 83 -1.50 22.49 -4.67
CA ILE A 83 -2.21 22.57 -3.39
C ILE A 83 -3.63 22.01 -3.51
N ALA A 84 -4.35 22.33 -4.59
CA ALA A 84 -5.68 21.80 -4.84
C ALA A 84 -5.67 20.26 -4.92
N ALA A 85 -4.67 19.68 -5.59
CA ALA A 85 -4.50 18.24 -5.66
C ALA A 85 -4.27 17.62 -4.26
N LYS A 86 -3.41 18.20 -3.45
CA LYS A 86 -3.16 17.73 -2.07
C LYS A 86 -4.40 17.79 -1.20
N GLN A 87 -5.19 18.85 -1.31
CA GLN A 87 -6.46 19.01 -0.59
C GLN A 87 -7.50 17.99 -1.04
N ALA A 88 -7.63 17.77 -2.36
CA ALA A 88 -8.54 16.78 -2.93
C ALA A 88 -8.20 15.37 -2.45
N PHE A 89 -6.93 14.99 -2.46
CA PHE A 89 -6.47 13.72 -1.93
C PHE A 89 -6.82 13.56 -0.45
N LYS A 90 -6.51 14.54 0.37
CA LYS A 90 -6.79 14.49 1.82
C LYS A 90 -8.27 14.31 2.11
N ALA A 91 -9.13 15.03 1.40
CA ALA A 91 -10.58 14.93 1.54
C ALA A 91 -11.13 13.55 1.12
N ALA A 92 -10.64 13.03 -0.01
CA ALA A 92 -11.04 11.72 -0.51
C ALA A 92 -10.55 10.58 0.39
N ALA A 93 -9.31 10.64 0.84
CA ALA A 93 -8.73 9.63 1.71
C ALA A 93 -9.42 9.53 3.06
N ALA A 94 -9.83 10.66 3.63
CA ALA A 94 -10.60 10.68 4.89
C ALA A 94 -11.94 9.93 4.76
N LYS A 95 -12.59 10.00 3.60
CA LYS A 95 -13.85 9.30 3.31
C LYS A 95 -13.66 7.82 2.99
N ALA A 96 -12.50 7.43 2.49
CA ALA A 96 -12.20 6.07 2.03
C ALA A 96 -11.90 5.08 3.17
N LYS A 97 -11.85 5.53 4.41
CA LYS A 97 -11.55 4.70 5.59
C LYS A 97 -10.24 3.93 5.42
N PRO A 98 -9.09 4.62 5.34
CA PRO A 98 -7.81 3.99 5.14
C PRO A 98 -7.45 3.04 6.30
N VAL A 99 -6.73 1.97 5.99
CA VAL A 99 -6.25 0.99 6.95
C VAL A 99 -4.74 0.81 6.81
N LEU A 100 -4.08 0.47 7.91
CA LEU A 100 -2.67 0.11 7.86
C LEU A 100 -2.52 -1.31 7.32
N LEU A 101 -1.62 -1.46 6.36
CA LEU A 101 -1.20 -2.76 5.85
C LEU A 101 0.04 -3.21 6.62
N GLU A 102 0.13 -4.49 6.87
CA GLU A 102 1.33 -5.11 7.44
C GLU A 102 1.96 -6.10 6.45
N PRO A 103 3.29 -6.19 6.38
CA PRO A 103 3.95 -7.18 5.55
C PRO A 103 3.65 -8.59 6.03
N ILE A 104 3.23 -9.45 5.11
CA ILE A 104 3.06 -10.89 5.35
C ILE A 104 4.17 -11.63 4.62
N MET A 105 4.87 -12.49 5.35
CA MET A 105 6.02 -13.24 4.85
C MET A 105 5.67 -14.70 4.62
N LYS A 106 6.17 -15.26 3.54
CA LYS A 106 6.19 -16.70 3.35
C LYS A 106 7.24 -17.33 4.29
N ALA A 107 6.83 -18.35 5.02
CA ALA A 107 7.72 -19.13 5.85
C ALA A 107 7.64 -20.61 5.43
N GLU A 108 8.78 -21.24 5.36
CA GLU A 108 8.89 -22.69 5.13
C GLU A 108 9.69 -23.28 6.28
N VAL A 109 9.12 -24.25 6.97
CA VAL A 109 9.78 -24.97 8.07
C VAL A 109 9.88 -26.44 7.72
N VAL A 110 11.10 -26.95 7.79
CA VAL A 110 11.40 -28.38 7.62
C VAL A 110 11.60 -28.98 9.00
N THR A 111 10.77 -29.94 9.38
CA THR A 111 10.77 -30.53 10.72
C THR A 111 10.52 -32.05 10.68
N PRO A 112 11.07 -32.82 11.64
CA PRO A 112 10.59 -34.16 11.88
C PRO A 112 9.09 -34.17 12.18
N GLU A 113 8.41 -35.25 11.81
CA GLU A 113 6.96 -35.39 11.97
C GLU A 113 6.49 -35.20 13.41
N GLU A 114 7.27 -35.67 14.38
CA GLU A 114 6.95 -35.59 15.81
C GLU A 114 6.77 -34.14 16.32
N TYR A 115 7.39 -33.15 15.68
CA TYR A 115 7.30 -31.74 16.05
C TYR A 115 6.32 -30.94 15.19
N MET A 116 5.69 -31.55 14.21
CA MET A 116 4.78 -30.87 13.27
C MET A 116 3.65 -30.14 14.00
N GLY A 117 3.04 -30.76 14.98
CA GLY A 117 1.96 -30.17 15.79
C GLY A 117 2.41 -28.92 16.55
N ASP A 118 3.60 -28.96 17.12
CA ASP A 118 4.17 -27.83 17.87
C ASP A 118 4.49 -26.64 16.94
N VAL A 119 5.02 -26.93 15.75
CA VAL A 119 5.31 -25.90 14.73
C VAL A 119 4.02 -25.24 14.22
N ILE A 120 2.99 -26.03 13.93
CA ILE A 120 1.68 -25.51 13.49
C ILE A 120 1.05 -24.68 14.61
N GLY A 121 1.10 -25.14 15.85
CA GLY A 121 0.60 -24.42 17.01
C GLY A 121 1.32 -23.07 17.22
N ASP A 122 2.62 -23.03 16.98
CA ASP A 122 3.40 -21.80 17.06
C ASP A 122 3.05 -20.81 15.93
N PHE A 123 2.87 -21.30 14.69
CA PHE A 123 2.38 -20.44 13.61
C PHE A 123 1.01 -19.84 13.93
N ASN A 124 0.10 -20.61 14.48
CA ASN A 124 -1.22 -20.11 14.88
C ASN A 124 -1.12 -19.01 15.96
N ARG A 125 -0.24 -19.17 16.94
CA ARG A 125 0.01 -18.14 17.94
C ARG A 125 0.58 -16.84 17.34
N ARG A 126 1.32 -16.94 16.24
CA ARG A 126 1.91 -15.83 15.51
C ARG A 126 1.00 -15.24 14.43
N ARG A 127 -0.29 -15.48 14.50
CA ARG A 127 -1.27 -15.07 13.47
C ARG A 127 -0.91 -15.59 12.07
N GLY A 128 -0.17 -16.67 12.01
CA GLY A 128 0.20 -17.34 10.77
C GLY A 128 -0.94 -18.16 10.21
N GLN A 129 -0.95 -18.31 8.89
CA GLN A 129 -1.86 -19.18 8.18
C GLN A 129 -1.07 -20.28 7.48
N VAL A 130 -1.28 -21.51 7.88
CA VAL A 130 -0.67 -22.68 7.22
C VAL A 130 -1.36 -22.89 5.87
N GLU A 131 -0.59 -22.83 4.79
CA GLU A 131 -1.11 -22.98 3.42
C GLU A 131 -0.95 -24.40 2.89
N GLY A 132 0.04 -25.13 3.36
CA GLY A 132 0.29 -26.49 2.89
C GLY A 132 1.33 -27.22 3.70
N MET A 133 1.29 -28.54 3.56
CA MET A 133 2.26 -29.45 4.14
C MET A 133 2.65 -30.47 3.10
N GLU A 134 3.93 -30.77 3.00
CA GLU A 134 4.45 -31.79 2.11
C GLU A 134 5.48 -32.67 2.80
N ASN A 135 5.75 -33.83 2.22
CA ASN A 135 6.77 -34.76 2.70
C ASN A 135 8.01 -34.63 1.81
N ARG A 136 9.15 -34.40 2.42
CA ARG A 136 10.42 -34.24 1.69
C ARG A 136 11.51 -35.08 2.37
N GLY A 137 11.87 -36.19 1.75
CA GLY A 137 12.94 -37.04 2.27
C GLY A 137 12.76 -37.57 3.71
N GLY A 138 11.52 -37.84 4.12
CA GLY A 138 11.20 -38.27 5.47
C GLY A 138 10.99 -37.16 6.50
N ALA A 139 11.22 -35.90 6.10
CA ALA A 139 10.86 -34.74 6.90
C ALA A 139 9.54 -34.13 6.43
N ARG A 140 8.87 -33.40 7.31
CA ARG A 140 7.67 -32.63 7.00
C ARG A 140 8.05 -31.19 6.69
N VAL A 141 7.52 -30.65 5.61
CA VAL A 141 7.68 -29.27 5.21
C VAL A 141 6.35 -28.55 5.42
N ILE A 142 6.36 -27.53 6.27
CA ILE A 142 5.18 -26.71 6.58
C ILE A 142 5.38 -25.35 5.94
N LYS A 143 4.44 -24.97 5.07
CA LYS A 143 4.43 -23.66 4.41
C LYS A 143 3.34 -22.81 5.05
N ALA A 144 3.71 -21.61 5.46
CA ALA A 144 2.78 -20.68 6.12
C ALA A 144 3.02 -19.24 5.69
N MET A 145 1.98 -18.44 5.78
CA MET A 145 2.04 -16.98 5.67
C MET A 145 2.01 -16.40 7.08
N VAL A 146 3.03 -15.61 7.44
CA VAL A 146 3.19 -15.09 8.81
C VAL A 146 3.48 -13.59 8.75
N PRO A 147 2.78 -12.75 9.55
CA PRO A 147 3.12 -11.34 9.66
C PRO A 147 4.59 -11.13 10.05
N LEU A 148 5.27 -10.21 9.37
CA LEU A 148 6.68 -9.92 9.64
C LEU A 148 6.90 -9.57 11.12
N ALA A 149 6.00 -8.81 11.74
CA ALA A 149 6.09 -8.43 13.15
C ALA A 149 6.15 -9.63 14.10
N GLU A 150 5.57 -10.76 13.72
CA GLU A 150 5.54 -11.99 14.50
C GLU A 150 6.74 -12.93 14.25
N LYS A 151 7.61 -12.58 13.29
CA LYS A 151 8.76 -13.41 12.91
C LYS A 151 10.02 -13.14 13.73
N PHE A 152 10.10 -12.04 14.42
CA PHE A 152 11.28 -11.71 15.21
C PHE A 152 11.53 -12.76 16.31
N GLY A 153 12.75 -13.25 16.38
CA GLY A 153 13.14 -14.31 17.31
C GLY A 153 12.60 -15.70 16.97
N TYR A 154 11.92 -15.86 15.82
CA TYR A 154 11.28 -17.12 15.45
C TYR A 154 12.24 -18.32 15.39
N VAL A 155 13.42 -18.15 14.82
CA VAL A 155 14.42 -19.24 14.69
C VAL A 155 14.82 -19.80 16.06
N THR A 156 14.97 -18.94 17.06
CA THR A 156 15.29 -19.37 18.43
C THR A 156 14.16 -20.19 19.04
N VAL A 157 12.92 -19.73 18.90
CA VAL A 157 11.75 -20.45 19.40
C VAL A 157 11.58 -21.78 18.66
N LEU A 158 11.73 -21.80 17.34
CA LEU A 158 11.66 -23.01 16.51
C LEU A 158 12.67 -24.07 16.99
N ARG A 159 13.91 -23.66 17.23
CA ARG A 159 14.96 -24.57 17.74
C ARG A 159 14.61 -25.11 19.12
N THR A 160 14.04 -24.28 19.98
CA THR A 160 13.60 -24.72 21.32
C THR A 160 12.48 -25.75 21.22
N LEU A 161 11.46 -25.49 20.40
CA LEU A 161 10.31 -26.38 20.19
C LEU A 161 10.70 -27.74 19.59
N THR A 162 11.73 -27.77 18.77
CA THR A 162 12.10 -28.95 17.98
C THR A 162 13.43 -29.55 18.40
N SER A 163 13.95 -29.19 19.56
CA SER A 163 15.26 -29.65 20.05
C SER A 163 16.40 -29.42 19.05
N GLY A 164 16.31 -28.31 18.31
CA GLY A 164 17.29 -27.93 17.30
C GLY A 164 17.16 -28.67 15.95
N ARG A 165 16.12 -29.49 15.78
CA ARG A 165 15.99 -30.41 14.63
C ARG A 165 15.22 -29.81 13.44
N ALA A 166 14.61 -28.64 13.58
CA ALA A 166 13.91 -27.96 12.49
C ALA A 166 14.74 -26.78 11.94
N THR A 167 14.49 -26.47 10.67
CA THR A 167 15.08 -25.33 9.95
C THR A 167 14.02 -24.56 9.18
#